data_649050737b5a09d02a769e1d86f8fa74
#
_entry.id   649050737b5a09d02a769e1d86f8fa74
#
_cell.length_a   1.000
_cell.length_b   1.000
_cell.length_c   1.000
_cell.angle_alpha   90.00
_cell.angle_beta   90.00
_cell.angle_gamma   90.00
#
_symmetry.space_group_name_H-M   'P 1'
#
loop_
_entity.id
_entity.type
_entity.pdbx_description
1 polymer ?
#
loop_
_entity_poly.entity_id
_entity_poly.type
_entity_poly.pdbx_seq_one_letter_code
_entity_poly.pdbx_strand_id
1 'polypeptide(L)'
;GETWRALFSKRLRHVAVGEFANGAETVVNLIIWPIFLFEVLQGDVFEIGAVSTIVVGATIVLQLLLGRYLDGKADAKERTLRVGSTLYAIGWILKIFVLSAAHVFLVGLYHNIVKIFTHTPFSAILYDLSADQGDYVDEFTVVREMAAHSGRAAGLLIAAVATVFIPIGWTFVIAATASIALNLVYRVRT
;
A
#
# COMPACT_ATOMS: atom_id res chain seq x y z
N GLY A 1 14.99 -21.75 -22.03
CA GLY A 1 15.21 -22.37 -20.72
C GLY A 1 15.80 -21.45 -19.66
N GLU A 2 16.55 -20.43 -20.05
CA GLU A 2 17.21 -19.49 -19.10
C GLU A 2 16.25 -18.45 -18.53
N THR A 3 15.27 -18.02 -19.30
CA THR A 3 14.26 -17.00 -18.93
C THR A 3 13.46 -17.43 -17.69
N TRP A 4 13.01 -18.69 -17.65
CA TRP A 4 12.25 -19.21 -16.50
C TRP A 4 13.10 -19.36 -15.22
N ARG A 5 14.39 -19.66 -15.35
CA ARG A 5 15.30 -19.72 -14.20
C ARG A 5 15.61 -18.35 -13.62
N ALA A 6 15.70 -17.32 -14.47
CA ALA A 6 15.86 -15.94 -14.03
C ALA A 6 14.63 -15.46 -13.23
N LEU A 7 13.40 -15.87 -13.60
CA LEU A 7 12.16 -15.57 -12.88
C LEU A 7 12.14 -16.15 -11.44
N PHE A 8 12.91 -17.20 -11.17
CA PHE A 8 13.04 -17.80 -9.83
C PHE A 8 14.26 -17.30 -9.05
N SER A 9 14.95 -16.25 -9.53
CA SER A 9 16.05 -15.65 -8.78
C SER A 9 15.57 -15.11 -7.42
N LYS A 10 16.46 -15.14 -6.42
CA LYS A 10 16.15 -14.57 -5.10
C LYS A 10 15.67 -13.10 -5.20
N ARG A 11 16.24 -12.37 -6.12
CA ARG A 11 15.90 -10.96 -6.41
C ARG A 11 14.43 -10.82 -6.80
N LEU A 12 13.98 -11.59 -7.77
CA LEU A 12 12.63 -11.52 -8.30
C LEU A 12 11.57 -12.01 -7.27
N ARG A 13 11.92 -12.98 -6.43
CA ARG A 13 11.04 -13.45 -5.35
C ARG A 13 10.72 -12.34 -4.34
N HIS A 14 11.70 -11.52 -3.95
CA HIS A 14 11.45 -10.41 -3.03
C HIS A 14 10.57 -9.33 -3.67
N VAL A 15 10.77 -9.05 -4.97
CA VAL A 15 9.89 -8.15 -5.72
C VAL A 15 8.47 -8.72 -5.79
N ALA A 16 8.31 -9.99 -6.13
CA ALA A 16 7.00 -10.62 -6.22
C ALA A 16 6.27 -10.64 -4.87
N VAL A 17 6.96 -10.91 -3.76
CA VAL A 17 6.36 -10.84 -2.42
C VAL A 17 5.97 -9.41 -2.06
N GLY A 18 6.79 -8.41 -2.37
CA GLY A 18 6.47 -7.00 -2.15
C GLY A 18 5.26 -6.55 -2.95
N GLU A 19 5.19 -6.93 -4.24
CA GLU A 19 4.05 -6.59 -5.11
C GLU A 19 2.78 -7.35 -4.73
N PHE A 20 2.89 -8.60 -4.30
CA PHE A 20 1.76 -9.34 -3.72
C PHE A 20 1.22 -8.64 -2.48
N ALA A 21 2.08 -8.21 -1.58
CA ALA A 21 1.70 -7.46 -0.39
C ALA A 21 1.07 -6.11 -0.75
N ASN A 22 1.65 -5.38 -1.72
CA ASN A 22 1.08 -4.14 -2.26
C ASN A 22 -0.33 -4.37 -2.84
N GLY A 23 -0.53 -5.48 -3.56
CA GLY A 23 -1.85 -5.88 -4.07
C GLY A 23 -2.86 -6.14 -2.95
N ALA A 24 -2.49 -6.90 -1.93
CA ALA A 24 -3.35 -7.20 -0.79
C ALA A 24 -3.72 -5.93 0.00
N GLU A 25 -2.78 -5.01 0.22
CA GLU A 25 -3.06 -3.70 0.84
C GLU A 25 -4.00 -2.86 -0.02
N THR A 26 -3.74 -2.80 -1.32
CA THR A 26 -4.52 -2.01 -2.28
C THR A 26 -6.01 -2.40 -2.27
N VAL A 27 -6.34 -3.70 -2.21
CA VAL A 27 -7.73 -4.14 -2.20
C VAL A 27 -8.44 -3.77 -0.90
N VAL A 28 -7.74 -3.84 0.23
CA VAL A 28 -8.30 -3.38 1.51
C VAL A 28 -8.58 -1.87 1.46
N ASN A 29 -7.68 -1.09 0.86
CA ASN A 29 -7.84 0.36 0.74
C ASN A 29 -8.97 0.76 -0.24
N LEU A 30 -9.13 0.06 -1.35
CA LEU A 30 -10.09 0.42 -2.41
C LEU A 30 -11.49 -0.15 -2.19
N ILE A 31 -11.62 -1.26 -1.48
CA ILE A 31 -12.89 -1.97 -1.32
C ILE A 31 -13.33 -1.98 0.14
N ILE A 32 -12.49 -2.50 1.03
CA ILE A 32 -12.88 -2.71 2.42
C ILE A 32 -13.03 -1.37 3.18
N TRP A 33 -12.09 -0.44 2.96
CA TRP A 33 -12.15 0.86 3.62
C TRP A 33 -13.41 1.67 3.28
N PRO A 34 -13.85 1.81 2.02
CA PRO A 34 -15.12 2.47 1.70
C PRO A 34 -16.35 1.78 2.31
N ILE A 35 -16.39 0.44 2.34
CA ILE A 35 -17.50 -0.30 2.99
C ILE A 35 -17.53 0.00 4.49
N PHE A 36 -16.38 -0.04 5.16
CA PHE A 36 -16.25 0.32 6.56
C PHE A 36 -16.69 1.76 6.85
N LEU A 37 -16.32 2.72 5.99
CA LEU A 37 -16.79 4.10 6.11
C LEU A 37 -18.31 4.20 6.01
N PHE A 38 -18.91 3.45 5.08
CA PHE A 38 -20.37 3.41 4.93
C PHE A 38 -21.05 2.89 6.18
N GLU A 39 -20.49 1.87 6.85
CA GLU A 39 -21.00 1.37 8.12
C GLU A 39 -20.84 2.39 9.26
N VAL A 40 -19.63 2.97 9.42
CA VAL A 40 -19.32 3.90 10.52
C VAL A 40 -20.14 5.19 10.42
N LEU A 41 -20.37 5.70 9.21
CA LEU A 41 -21.14 6.93 8.95
C LEU A 41 -22.61 6.63 8.65
N GLN A 42 -23.10 5.43 9.01
CA GLN A 42 -24.51 5.02 8.94
C GLN A 42 -25.14 5.23 7.56
N GLY A 43 -24.36 5.08 6.49
CA GLY A 43 -24.81 5.22 5.12
C GLY A 43 -24.96 6.67 4.65
N ASP A 44 -24.52 7.67 5.40
CA ASP A 44 -24.54 9.06 4.95
C ASP A 44 -23.50 9.30 3.86
N VAL A 45 -23.96 9.13 2.61
CA VAL A 45 -23.14 9.27 1.41
C VAL A 45 -22.59 10.70 1.26
N PHE A 46 -23.35 11.71 1.72
CA PHE A 46 -22.89 13.09 1.68
C PHE A 46 -21.72 13.32 2.63
N GLU A 47 -21.84 12.84 3.88
CA GLU A 47 -20.78 12.96 4.89
C GLU A 47 -19.53 12.19 4.45
N ILE A 48 -19.68 10.96 3.92
CA ILE A 48 -18.59 10.16 3.36
C ILE A 48 -17.87 10.93 2.25
N GLY A 49 -18.65 11.48 1.29
CA GLY A 49 -18.12 12.24 0.16
C GLY A 49 -17.40 13.52 0.60
N ALA A 50 -17.99 14.28 1.51
CA ALA A 50 -17.42 15.54 2.02
C ALA A 50 -16.09 15.28 2.74
N VAL A 51 -16.06 14.35 3.71
CA VAL A 51 -14.84 14.01 4.47
C VAL A 51 -13.76 13.47 3.53
N SER A 52 -14.11 12.56 2.63
CA SER A 52 -13.17 11.99 1.66
C SER A 52 -12.56 13.07 0.75
N THR A 53 -13.38 14.00 0.26
CA THR A 53 -12.93 15.12 -0.59
C THR A 53 -11.94 16.02 0.14
N ILE A 54 -12.23 16.38 1.39
CA ILE A 54 -11.35 17.22 2.20
C ILE A 54 -10.02 16.51 2.47
N VAL A 55 -10.07 15.21 2.82
CA VAL A 55 -8.86 14.39 3.06
C VAL A 55 -8.02 14.30 1.79
N VAL A 56 -8.62 14.02 0.65
CA VAL A 56 -7.91 13.94 -0.64
C VAL A 56 -7.32 15.30 -1.02
N GLY A 57 -8.10 16.37 -0.92
CA GLY A 57 -7.63 17.73 -1.20
C GLY A 57 -6.43 18.13 -0.33
N ALA A 58 -6.52 17.91 0.97
CA ALA A 58 -5.41 18.17 1.89
C ALA A 58 -4.18 17.31 1.55
N THR A 59 -4.40 16.05 1.18
CA THR A 59 -3.33 15.14 0.76
C THR A 59 -2.61 15.64 -0.49
N ILE A 60 -3.33 16.11 -1.51
CA ILE A 60 -2.73 16.65 -2.74
C ILE A 60 -1.83 17.85 -2.42
N VAL A 61 -2.31 18.79 -1.60
CA VAL A 61 -1.50 19.95 -1.20
C VAL A 61 -0.23 19.51 -0.47
N LEU A 62 -0.34 18.59 0.49
CA LEU A 62 0.80 18.07 1.22
C LEU A 62 1.76 17.29 0.31
N GLN A 63 1.24 16.53 -0.66
CA GLN A 63 2.06 15.78 -1.61
C GLN A 63 2.90 16.71 -2.50
N LEU A 64 2.32 17.82 -2.96
CA LEU A 64 3.05 18.84 -3.73
C LEU A 64 4.17 19.51 -2.91
N LEU A 65 3.91 19.78 -1.64
CA LEU A 65 4.91 20.36 -0.73
C LEU A 65 6.03 19.37 -0.40
N LEU A 66 5.69 18.11 -0.12
CA LEU A 66 6.64 17.05 0.21
C LEU A 66 7.44 16.59 -1.00
N GLY A 67 6.84 16.55 -2.20
CA GLY A 67 7.54 16.20 -3.44
C GLY A 67 8.78 17.07 -3.65
N ARG A 68 8.63 18.39 -3.50
CA ARG A 68 9.75 19.34 -3.58
C ARG A 68 10.83 19.13 -2.54
N TYR A 69 10.48 18.60 -1.36
CA TYR A 69 11.44 18.34 -0.28
C TYR A 69 12.20 17.03 -0.46
N LEU A 70 11.58 16.02 -1.11
CA LEU A 70 12.16 14.68 -1.31
C LEU A 70 13.03 14.58 -2.58
N ASP A 71 12.86 15.52 -3.51
CA ASP A 71 13.67 15.56 -4.74
C ASP A 71 15.15 15.77 -4.38
N GLY A 72 15.99 14.79 -4.70
CA GLY A 72 17.46 14.88 -4.57
C GLY A 72 18.12 13.99 -3.50
N LYS A 73 17.39 13.16 -2.75
CA LYS A 73 17.95 12.29 -1.68
C LYS A 73 17.87 10.80 -2.03
N ALA A 74 18.69 10.34 -2.98
CA ALA A 74 18.69 8.95 -3.43
C ALA A 74 19.00 7.92 -2.33
N ASP A 75 19.92 8.22 -1.39
CA ASP A 75 20.32 7.31 -0.30
C ASP A 75 19.26 7.15 0.81
N ALA A 76 18.22 7.98 0.79
CA ALA A 76 17.16 7.93 1.80
C ALA A 76 16.03 6.94 1.47
N LYS A 77 15.95 6.39 0.24
CA LYS A 77 14.82 5.58 -0.23
C LYS A 77 14.52 4.39 0.70
N GLU A 78 15.54 3.60 1.04
CA GLU A 78 15.35 2.40 1.88
C GLU A 78 14.96 2.74 3.31
N ARG A 79 15.64 3.73 3.91
CA ARG A 79 15.31 4.18 5.26
C ARG A 79 13.91 4.77 5.34
N THR A 80 13.54 5.58 4.33
CA THR A 80 12.21 6.19 4.22
C THR A 80 11.13 5.12 4.05
N LEU A 81 11.37 4.10 3.20
CA LEU A 81 10.45 2.98 3.04
C LEU A 81 10.25 2.20 4.35
N ARG A 82 11.34 1.90 5.07
CA ARG A 82 11.27 1.15 6.33
C ARG A 82 10.47 1.88 7.40
N VAL A 83 10.77 3.16 7.61
CA VAL A 83 10.04 3.98 8.59
C VAL A 83 8.61 4.22 8.10
N GLY A 84 8.44 4.58 6.83
CA GLY A 84 7.14 4.83 6.22
C GLY A 84 6.21 3.64 6.31
N SER A 85 6.66 2.44 5.94
CA SER A 85 5.83 1.23 5.98
C SER A 85 5.41 0.84 7.42
N THR A 86 6.27 1.07 8.41
CA THR A 86 5.92 0.83 9.81
C THR A 86 4.85 1.82 10.27
N LEU A 87 5.02 3.12 10.00
CA LEU A 87 4.02 4.13 10.30
C LEU A 87 2.73 3.89 9.53
N TYR A 88 2.82 3.42 8.27
CA TYR A 88 1.67 3.08 7.44
C TYR A 88 0.88 1.90 8.01
N ALA A 89 1.57 0.86 8.51
CA ALA A 89 0.94 -0.24 9.21
C ALA A 89 0.23 0.23 10.49
N ILE A 90 0.84 1.15 11.26
CA ILE A 90 0.17 1.77 12.41
C ILE A 90 -1.10 2.51 11.96
N GLY A 91 -1.07 3.21 10.83
CA GLY A 91 -2.25 3.87 10.27
C GLY A 91 -3.40 2.91 9.97
N TRP A 92 -3.11 1.71 9.49
CA TRP A 92 -4.12 0.66 9.31
C TRP A 92 -4.70 0.18 10.63
N ILE A 93 -3.90 0.02 11.67
CA ILE A 93 -4.39 -0.36 13.01
C ILE A 93 -5.24 0.77 13.61
N LEU A 94 -4.85 2.03 13.44
CA LEU A 94 -5.65 3.17 13.91
C LEU A 94 -7.04 3.23 13.25
N LYS A 95 -7.17 2.80 11.99
CA LYS A 95 -8.46 2.72 11.29
C LYS A 95 -9.47 1.79 12.00
N ILE A 96 -9.03 0.78 12.73
CA ILE A 96 -9.91 -0.12 13.49
C ILE A 96 -10.73 0.65 14.55
N PHE A 97 -10.16 1.72 15.08
CA PHE A 97 -10.75 2.51 16.17
C PHE A 97 -11.52 3.75 15.68
N VAL A 98 -11.75 3.86 14.38
CA VAL A 98 -12.53 4.95 13.80
C VAL A 98 -14.02 4.75 14.09
N LEU A 99 -14.66 5.74 14.72
CA LEU A 99 -16.06 5.68 15.17
C LEU A 99 -16.89 6.91 14.74
N SER A 100 -16.30 7.89 14.06
CA SER A 100 -16.99 9.13 13.68
C SER A 100 -16.29 9.81 12.50
N ALA A 101 -16.96 10.76 11.84
CA ALA A 101 -16.39 11.56 10.75
C ALA A 101 -15.11 12.29 11.16
N ALA A 102 -15.02 12.81 12.38
CA ALA A 102 -13.80 13.45 12.88
C ALA A 102 -12.64 12.46 12.96
N HIS A 103 -12.88 11.23 13.42
CA HIS A 103 -11.87 10.17 13.41
C HIS A 103 -11.49 9.80 11.98
N VAL A 104 -12.46 9.68 11.05
CA VAL A 104 -12.19 9.42 9.62
C VAL A 104 -11.25 10.48 9.05
N PHE A 105 -11.53 11.75 9.33
CA PHE A 105 -10.70 12.86 8.85
C PHE A 105 -9.27 12.77 9.40
N LEU A 106 -9.10 12.67 10.72
CA LEU A 106 -7.79 12.68 11.35
C LEU A 106 -6.95 11.47 10.94
N VAL A 107 -7.53 10.27 11.04
CA VAL A 107 -6.84 9.02 10.69
C VAL A 107 -6.61 8.92 9.18
N GLY A 108 -7.57 9.38 8.37
CA GLY A 108 -7.44 9.44 6.91
C GLY A 108 -6.31 10.36 6.47
N LEU A 109 -6.22 11.56 7.07
CA LEU A 109 -5.14 12.51 6.78
C LEU A 109 -3.78 11.93 7.17
N TYR A 110 -3.64 11.40 8.39
CA TYR A 110 -2.43 10.72 8.84
C TYR A 110 -2.02 9.60 7.86
N HIS A 111 -2.96 8.71 7.55
CA HIS A 111 -2.73 7.56 6.70
C HIS A 111 -2.26 7.96 5.30
N ASN A 112 -2.89 8.97 4.68
CA ASN A 112 -2.52 9.45 3.36
C ASN A 112 -1.15 10.13 3.35
N ILE A 113 -0.79 10.89 4.39
CA ILE A 113 0.55 11.47 4.52
C ILE A 113 1.60 10.36 4.56
N VAL A 114 1.41 9.38 5.44
CA VAL A 114 2.36 8.28 5.61
C VAL A 114 2.42 7.39 4.37
N LYS A 115 1.31 7.24 3.64
CA LYS A 115 1.26 6.55 2.37
C LYS A 115 2.26 7.11 1.36
N ILE A 116 2.42 8.44 1.29
CA ILE A 116 3.40 9.09 0.39
C ILE A 116 4.82 8.62 0.73
N PHE A 117 5.18 8.62 2.03
CA PHE A 117 6.50 8.17 2.48
C PHE A 117 6.75 6.66 2.29
N THR A 118 5.71 5.87 2.06
CA THR A 118 5.80 4.44 1.83
C THR A 118 5.81 4.13 0.33
N HIS A 119 4.82 4.59 -0.40
CA HIS A 119 4.63 4.22 -1.81
C HIS A 119 5.59 4.95 -2.77
N THR A 120 6.00 6.18 -2.46
CA THR A 120 6.97 6.88 -3.32
C THR A 120 8.32 6.15 -3.38
N PRO A 121 8.99 5.84 -2.24
CA PRO A 121 10.24 5.09 -2.30
C PRO A 121 10.05 3.65 -2.79
N PHE A 122 8.92 2.99 -2.47
CA PHE A 122 8.59 1.67 -2.99
C PHE A 122 8.58 1.66 -4.53
N SER A 123 7.81 2.56 -5.13
CA SER A 123 7.74 2.70 -6.59
C SER A 123 9.10 3.06 -7.20
N ALA A 124 9.85 3.97 -6.58
CA ALA A 124 11.17 4.37 -7.07
C ALA A 124 12.16 3.19 -7.07
N ILE A 125 12.15 2.34 -6.02
CA ILE A 125 12.97 1.12 -5.98
C ILE A 125 12.58 0.16 -7.12
N LEU A 126 11.29 -0.01 -7.37
CA LEU A 126 10.80 -0.88 -8.44
C LEU A 126 11.17 -0.35 -9.83
N TYR A 127 11.12 0.96 -10.05
CA TYR A 127 11.57 1.57 -11.30
C TYR A 127 13.07 1.37 -11.51
N ASP A 128 13.89 1.59 -10.47
CA ASP A 128 15.34 1.34 -10.53
C ASP A 128 15.61 -0.15 -10.89
N LEU A 129 14.89 -1.07 -10.24
CA LEU A 129 15.01 -2.51 -10.51
C LEU A 129 14.55 -2.90 -11.92
N SER A 130 13.53 -2.23 -12.46
CA SER A 130 13.07 -2.43 -13.83
C SER A 130 14.10 -1.94 -14.84
N ALA A 131 14.69 -0.76 -14.62
CA ALA A 131 15.73 -0.19 -15.50
C ALA A 131 16.98 -1.07 -15.57
N ASP A 132 17.31 -1.79 -14.49
CA ASP A 132 18.46 -2.72 -14.43
C ASP A 132 18.23 -4.04 -15.21
N GLN A 133 17.02 -4.32 -15.73
CA GLN A 133 16.71 -5.61 -16.40
C GLN A 133 17.15 -5.65 -17.88
N GLY A 134 17.52 -4.51 -18.48
CA GLY A 134 17.90 -4.48 -19.90
C GLY A 134 16.78 -5.00 -20.79
N ASP A 135 17.03 -6.06 -21.56
CA ASP A 135 16.06 -6.65 -22.51
C ASP A 135 14.90 -7.43 -21.83
N TYR A 136 14.92 -7.62 -20.50
CA TYR A 136 13.91 -8.38 -19.76
C TYR A 136 12.91 -7.49 -18.99
N VAL A 137 12.76 -6.23 -19.37
CA VAL A 137 11.83 -5.28 -18.72
C VAL A 137 10.37 -5.75 -18.79
N ASP A 138 9.98 -6.33 -19.93
CA ASP A 138 8.61 -6.80 -20.16
C ASP A 138 8.27 -7.98 -19.23
N GLU A 139 9.15 -8.98 -19.15
CA GLU A 139 8.98 -10.14 -18.28
C GLU A 139 8.96 -9.73 -16.80
N PHE A 140 9.81 -8.80 -16.40
CA PHE A 140 9.82 -8.25 -15.05
C PHE A 140 8.48 -7.57 -14.73
N THR A 141 7.97 -6.78 -15.67
CA THR A 141 6.67 -6.09 -15.52
C THR A 141 5.52 -7.09 -15.41
N VAL A 142 5.51 -8.12 -16.25
CA VAL A 142 4.48 -9.19 -16.19
C VAL A 142 4.50 -9.88 -14.82
N VAL A 143 5.65 -10.26 -14.29
CA VAL A 143 5.75 -10.91 -12.97
C VAL A 143 5.27 -10.00 -11.85
N ARG A 144 5.59 -8.71 -11.89
CA ARG A 144 5.10 -7.71 -10.94
C ARG A 144 3.59 -7.62 -10.94
N GLU A 145 3.00 -7.44 -12.12
CA GLU A 145 1.54 -7.31 -12.26
C GLU A 145 0.82 -8.61 -11.84
N MET A 146 1.34 -9.77 -12.24
CA MET A 146 0.78 -11.06 -11.78
C MET A 146 0.82 -11.19 -10.26
N ALA A 147 1.92 -10.81 -9.63
CA ALA A 147 2.06 -10.84 -8.17
C ALA A 147 1.08 -9.86 -7.50
N ALA A 148 0.98 -8.63 -8.00
CA ALA A 148 0.06 -7.62 -7.46
C ALA A 148 -1.41 -8.05 -7.60
N HIS A 149 -1.81 -8.58 -8.76
CA HIS A 149 -3.17 -9.08 -8.97
C HIS A 149 -3.49 -10.32 -8.14
N SER A 150 -2.54 -11.23 -7.98
CA SER A 150 -2.68 -12.38 -7.07
C SER A 150 -2.83 -11.93 -5.61
N GLY A 151 -2.09 -10.90 -5.21
CA GLY A 151 -2.22 -10.27 -3.91
C GLY A 151 -3.60 -9.65 -3.68
N ARG A 152 -4.14 -8.94 -4.69
CA ARG A 152 -5.50 -8.39 -4.65
C ARG A 152 -6.56 -9.49 -4.49
N ALA A 153 -6.47 -10.54 -5.29
CA ALA A 153 -7.39 -11.66 -5.21
C ALA A 153 -7.33 -12.36 -3.85
N ALA A 154 -6.14 -12.70 -3.38
CA ALA A 154 -5.94 -13.33 -2.08
C ALA A 154 -6.40 -12.43 -0.92
N GLY A 155 -6.04 -11.14 -0.94
CA GLY A 155 -6.44 -10.17 0.07
C GLY A 155 -7.96 -10.03 0.16
N LEU A 156 -8.65 -9.96 -0.99
CA LEU A 156 -10.10 -9.89 -1.04
C LEU A 156 -10.76 -11.15 -0.51
N LEU A 157 -10.28 -12.33 -0.92
CA LEU A 157 -10.81 -13.60 -0.45
C LEU A 157 -10.63 -13.77 1.06
N ILE A 158 -9.44 -13.46 1.58
CA ILE A 158 -9.17 -13.53 3.02
C ILE A 158 -10.07 -12.55 3.77
N ALA A 159 -10.21 -11.31 3.29
CA ALA A 159 -11.08 -10.32 3.91
C ALA A 159 -12.55 -10.75 3.87
N ALA A 160 -13.04 -11.25 2.73
CA ALA A 160 -14.42 -11.74 2.59
C ALA A 160 -14.73 -12.91 3.55
N VAL A 161 -13.80 -13.86 3.68
CA VAL A 161 -13.96 -14.96 4.65
C VAL A 161 -13.88 -14.45 6.08
N ALA A 162 -12.95 -13.55 6.37
CA ALA A 162 -12.78 -12.99 7.72
C ALA A 162 -14.03 -12.24 8.21
N THR A 163 -14.69 -11.47 7.34
CA THR A 163 -15.89 -10.70 7.69
C THR A 163 -17.10 -11.56 8.07
N VAL A 164 -17.08 -12.85 7.76
CA VAL A 164 -18.10 -13.80 8.24
C VAL A 164 -17.97 -14.06 9.74
N PHE A 165 -16.75 -13.96 10.29
CA PHE A 165 -16.43 -14.35 11.67
C PHE A 165 -16.08 -13.16 12.57
N ILE A 166 -15.59 -12.06 12.01
CA ILE A 166 -15.11 -10.89 12.76
C ILE A 166 -15.63 -9.59 12.12
N PRO A 167 -15.79 -8.50 12.90
CA PRO A 167 -16.14 -7.19 12.38
C PRO A 167 -15.18 -6.74 11.29
N ILE A 168 -15.71 -6.07 10.25
CA ILE A 168 -14.96 -5.67 9.06
C ILE A 168 -13.69 -4.88 9.38
N GLY A 169 -13.70 -4.03 10.42
CA GLY A 169 -12.53 -3.24 10.83
C GLY A 169 -11.29 -4.10 11.16
N TRP A 170 -11.45 -5.34 11.64
CA TRP A 170 -10.32 -6.22 11.93
C TRP A 170 -9.61 -6.71 10.68
N THR A 171 -10.25 -6.65 9.51
CA THR A 171 -9.58 -6.97 8.24
C THR A 171 -8.45 -6.00 7.89
N PHE A 172 -8.40 -4.81 8.52
CA PHE A 172 -7.29 -3.86 8.36
C PHE A 172 -5.95 -4.41 8.85
N VAL A 173 -5.95 -5.45 9.69
CA VAL A 173 -4.73 -6.18 10.07
C VAL A 173 -4.06 -6.81 8.84
N ILE A 174 -4.84 -7.21 7.81
CA ILE A 174 -4.30 -7.74 6.55
C ILE A 174 -3.47 -6.65 5.88
N ALA A 175 -4.01 -5.45 5.76
CA ALA A 175 -3.30 -4.32 5.16
C ALA A 175 -2.11 -3.85 6.02
N ALA A 176 -2.22 -3.91 7.35
CA ALA A 176 -1.10 -3.59 8.24
C ALA A 176 0.07 -4.56 8.06
N THR A 177 -0.18 -5.87 8.02
CA THR A 177 0.85 -6.88 7.77
C THR A 177 1.43 -6.77 6.36
N ALA A 178 0.59 -6.54 5.35
CA ALA A 178 1.02 -6.29 3.98
C ALA A 178 1.92 -5.04 3.88
N SER A 179 1.58 -3.96 4.58
CA SER A 179 2.39 -2.73 4.60
C SER A 179 3.82 -2.97 5.12
N ILE A 180 3.98 -3.81 6.15
CA ILE A 180 5.30 -4.19 6.65
C ILE A 180 6.06 -5.04 5.63
N ALA A 181 5.34 -5.94 4.91
CA ALA A 181 5.95 -6.80 3.90
C ALA A 181 6.48 -6.04 2.67
N LEU A 182 6.04 -4.80 2.41
CA LEU A 182 6.62 -3.93 1.39
C LEU A 182 8.13 -3.73 1.58
N ASN A 183 8.61 -3.79 2.81
CA ASN A 183 10.04 -3.69 3.12
C ASN A 183 10.88 -4.83 2.53
N LEU A 184 10.29 -5.93 2.11
CA LEU A 184 11.04 -7.04 1.53
C LEU A 184 11.64 -6.68 0.17
N VAL A 185 11.11 -5.68 -0.52
CA VAL A 185 11.62 -5.23 -1.83
C VAL A 185 13.03 -4.67 -1.73
N TYR A 186 13.42 -4.00 -0.65
CA TYR A 186 14.78 -3.45 -0.55
C TYR A 186 15.87 -4.52 -0.33
N ARG A 187 15.53 -5.69 0.23
CA ARG A 187 16.47 -6.82 0.41
C ARG A 187 17.04 -7.37 -0.90
N VAL A 188 16.56 -6.87 -2.02
CA VAL A 188 17.05 -7.20 -3.35
C VAL A 188 18.42 -6.59 -3.64
N ARG A 189 18.78 -5.48 -2.95
CA ARG A 189 20.04 -4.74 -3.16
C ARG A 189 21.19 -5.20 -2.24
N THR A 190 20.88 -5.92 -1.17
CA THR A 190 21.87 -6.54 -0.27
C THR A 190 22.11 -8.01 -0.63
#